data_abe536c021fcc2c15def72fd5d74dc45
#
_entry.id   abe536c021fcc2c15def72fd5d74dc45
#
_cell.length_a   1.000
_cell.length_b   1.000
_cell.length_c   1.000
_cell.angle_alpha   90.00
_cell.angle_beta   90.00
_cell.angle_gamma   90.00
#
_symmetry.space_group_name_H-M   'P 1'
#
loop_
_entity.id
_entity.type
_entity.pdbx_description
1 polymer ?
#
loop_
_entity_poly.entity_id
_entity_poly.type
_entity_poly.pdbx_seq_one_letter_code
_entity_poly.pdbx_strand_id
1 'polypeptide(L)'
;HARTIPSLEKLSLEELDFTVRLASIVEREYRIPEEAPLIASVFKNRIKSGWGLYSCATIEYIITEIEGKPHPDVITYSDLSIDSPYNTYKWAALPPTAISNPGLIALEAVADAPKTKYFYFRLANEKSGRHVFTEDFSRHISEKYSSGTKKSNE
;
A
#
# COMPACT_ATOMS: atom_id res chain seq x y z
N HIS A 1 15.14 21.87 -8.99
CA HIS A 1 14.87 22.26 -7.61
C HIS A 1 14.23 21.09 -6.89
N ALA A 2 15.04 20.32 -6.17
CA ALA A 2 14.51 19.40 -5.16
C ALA A 2 13.81 20.28 -4.12
N ARG A 3 12.47 20.31 -4.12
CA ARG A 3 11.74 20.77 -2.96
C ARG A 3 12.10 19.81 -1.84
N THR A 4 12.87 20.30 -0.92
CA THR A 4 13.23 19.53 0.26
C THR A 4 11.98 19.33 1.10
N ILE A 5 11.69 18.07 1.39
CA ILE A 5 10.69 17.70 2.38
C ILE A 5 11.42 17.77 3.72
N PRO A 6 11.09 18.71 4.62
CA PRO A 6 11.86 18.93 5.86
C PRO A 6 11.99 17.66 6.72
N SER A 7 10.96 16.81 6.72
CA SER A 7 10.97 15.55 7.44
C SER A 7 11.97 14.52 6.88
N LEU A 8 12.35 14.64 5.61
CA LEU A 8 13.33 13.74 4.98
C LEU A 8 14.78 14.17 5.23
N GLU A 9 15.04 15.47 5.43
CA GLU A 9 16.39 15.99 5.61
C GLU A 9 17.11 15.47 6.85
N LYS A 10 16.35 15.04 7.84
CA LYS A 10 16.86 14.55 9.12
C LYS A 10 17.01 13.04 9.19
N LEU A 11 16.65 12.32 8.13
CA LEU A 11 16.69 10.87 8.11
C LEU A 11 18.11 10.37 7.85
N SER A 12 18.47 9.25 8.50
CA SER A 12 19.63 8.47 8.11
C SER A 12 19.45 7.84 6.73
N LEU A 13 20.52 7.34 6.13
CA LEU A 13 20.42 6.64 4.83
C LEU A 13 19.50 5.42 4.90
N GLU A 14 19.53 4.68 6.03
CA GLU A 14 18.64 3.53 6.23
C GLU A 14 17.18 3.94 6.34
N GLU A 15 16.89 5.00 7.09
CA GLU A 15 15.54 5.55 7.21
C GLU A 15 15.04 6.11 5.88
N LEU A 16 15.91 6.74 5.12
CA LEU A 16 15.57 7.26 3.80
C LEU A 16 15.27 6.11 2.82
N ASP A 17 16.09 5.07 2.81
CA ASP A 17 15.86 3.87 2.00
C ASP A 17 14.52 3.20 2.35
N PHE A 18 14.24 3.02 3.64
CA PHE A 18 12.94 2.53 4.11
C PHE A 18 11.79 3.41 3.60
N THR A 19 11.93 4.72 3.75
CA THR A 19 10.89 5.69 3.34
C THR A 19 10.62 5.61 1.84
N VAL A 20 11.65 5.56 1.02
CA VAL A 20 11.51 5.48 -0.45
C VAL A 20 10.86 4.16 -0.86
N ARG A 21 11.29 3.04 -0.30
CA ARG A 21 10.69 1.73 -0.62
C ARG A 21 9.22 1.65 -0.22
N LEU A 22 8.87 2.12 0.96
CA LEU A 22 7.46 2.14 1.39
C LEU A 22 6.64 3.14 0.58
N ALA A 23 7.17 4.33 0.31
CA ALA A 23 6.51 5.34 -0.51
C ALA A 23 6.23 4.82 -1.94
N SER A 24 7.12 3.98 -2.48
CA SER A 24 6.91 3.37 -3.80
C SER A 24 5.67 2.47 -3.86
N ILE A 25 5.30 1.86 -2.74
CA ILE A 25 4.06 1.08 -2.61
C ILE A 25 2.86 1.99 -2.39
N VAL A 26 2.98 2.97 -1.49
CA VAL A 26 1.92 3.97 -1.23
C VAL A 26 1.54 4.70 -2.53
N GLU A 27 2.52 5.05 -3.36
CA GLU A 27 2.31 5.69 -4.67
C GLU A 27 1.33 4.90 -5.55
N ARG A 28 1.37 3.58 -5.48
CA ARG A 28 0.54 2.69 -6.27
C ARG A 28 -0.83 2.41 -5.63
N GLU A 29 -1.03 2.80 -4.37
CA GLU A 29 -2.23 2.46 -3.62
C GLU A 29 -3.20 3.62 -3.45
N TYR A 30 -2.72 4.84 -3.21
CA TYR A 30 -3.63 5.96 -2.98
C TYR A 30 -4.26 6.45 -4.29
N ARG A 31 -5.50 6.90 -4.20
CA ARG A 31 -6.21 7.60 -5.28
C ARG A 31 -6.55 9.03 -4.88
N ILE A 32 -6.75 9.27 -3.60
CA ILE A 32 -7.00 10.59 -3.03
C ILE A 32 -5.78 10.98 -2.19
N PRO A 33 -5.11 12.11 -2.51
CA PRO A 33 -3.90 12.54 -1.79
C PRO A 33 -4.07 12.62 -0.28
N GLU A 34 -5.23 13.04 0.20
CA GLU A 34 -5.55 13.17 1.63
C GLU A 34 -5.52 11.85 2.37
N GLU A 35 -5.72 10.72 1.68
CA GLU A 35 -5.70 9.39 2.27
C GLU A 35 -4.31 8.73 2.24
N ALA A 36 -3.37 9.26 1.48
CA ALA A 36 -2.03 8.68 1.40
C ALA A 36 -1.35 8.52 2.77
N PRO A 37 -1.41 9.49 3.71
CA PRO A 37 -0.87 9.32 5.05
C PRO A 37 -1.53 8.18 5.84
N LEU A 38 -2.83 7.97 5.69
CA LEU A 38 -3.55 6.87 6.35
C LEU A 38 -3.12 5.51 5.80
N ILE A 39 -2.97 5.39 4.48
CA ILE A 39 -2.46 4.18 3.83
C ILE A 39 -1.04 3.88 4.32
N ALA A 40 -0.18 4.89 4.38
CA ALA A 40 1.17 4.75 4.93
C ALA A 40 1.14 4.27 6.39
N SER A 41 0.21 4.75 7.20
CA SER A 41 0.05 4.33 8.60
C SER A 41 -0.33 2.85 8.72
N VAL A 42 -1.20 2.35 7.86
CA VAL A 42 -1.57 0.93 7.81
C VAL A 42 -0.34 0.06 7.53
N PHE A 43 0.43 0.40 6.52
CA PHE A 43 1.64 -0.34 6.18
C PHE A 43 2.69 -0.30 7.30
N LYS A 44 2.89 0.85 7.92
CA LYS A 44 3.80 0.97 9.08
C LYS A 44 3.34 0.11 10.26
N ASN A 45 2.04 0.06 10.53
CA ASN A 45 1.48 -0.78 11.59
C ASN A 45 1.71 -2.27 11.29
N ARG A 46 1.50 -2.70 10.05
CA ARG A 46 1.77 -4.08 9.64
C ARG A 46 3.24 -4.44 9.79
N ILE A 47 4.15 -3.61 9.30
CA ILE A 47 5.60 -3.83 9.42
C ILE A 47 6.01 -3.96 10.89
N LYS A 48 5.57 -3.04 11.73
CA LYS A 48 5.87 -3.03 13.16
C LYS A 48 5.38 -4.29 13.87
N SER A 49 4.28 -4.87 13.42
CA SER A 49 3.68 -6.08 13.98
C SER A 49 4.18 -7.37 13.31
N GLY A 50 5.11 -7.31 12.39
CA GLY A 50 5.65 -8.47 11.69
C GLY A 50 4.70 -9.06 10.65
N TRP A 51 3.75 -8.29 10.15
CA TRP A 51 2.80 -8.71 9.12
C TRP A 51 3.35 -8.45 7.71
N GLY A 52 2.87 -9.22 6.74
CA GLY A 52 3.03 -8.89 5.33
C GLY A 52 2.26 -7.63 4.95
N LEU A 53 2.69 -6.95 3.90
CA LEU A 53 2.01 -5.74 3.43
C LEU A 53 0.76 -6.06 2.60
N TYR A 54 0.71 -7.24 1.98
CA TYR A 54 -0.43 -7.70 1.17
C TYR A 54 -0.84 -6.70 0.09
N SER A 55 0.15 -6.16 -0.62
CA SER A 55 -0.08 -5.19 -1.70
C SER A 55 -0.05 -5.86 -3.07
N CYS A 56 -1.15 -5.77 -3.82
CA CYS A 56 -1.21 -6.25 -5.20
C CYS A 56 -0.24 -5.52 -6.12
N ALA A 57 0.13 -4.29 -5.79
CA ALA A 57 1.12 -3.53 -6.58
C ALA A 57 2.47 -4.25 -6.66
N THR A 58 2.87 -4.98 -5.61
CA THR A 58 4.10 -5.77 -5.63
C THR A 58 3.99 -6.98 -6.56
N ILE A 59 2.82 -7.59 -6.66
CA ILE A 59 2.56 -8.68 -7.59
C ILE A 59 2.59 -8.17 -9.04
N GLU A 60 1.95 -7.05 -9.30
CA GLU A 60 1.99 -6.40 -10.63
C GLU A 60 3.44 -6.09 -11.04
N TYR A 61 4.25 -5.59 -10.13
CA TYR A 61 5.68 -5.32 -10.37
C TYR A 61 6.45 -6.60 -10.75
N ILE A 62 6.21 -7.70 -10.05
CA ILE A 62 6.83 -8.99 -10.37
C ILE A 62 6.47 -9.41 -11.80
N ILE A 63 5.20 -9.36 -12.14
CA ILE A 63 4.71 -9.80 -13.46
C ILE A 63 5.28 -8.93 -14.57
N THR A 64 5.24 -7.62 -14.42
CA THR A 64 5.63 -6.69 -15.49
C THR A 64 7.13 -6.46 -15.56
N GLU A 65 7.79 -6.19 -14.44
CA GLU A 65 9.19 -5.75 -14.41
C GLU A 65 10.18 -6.90 -14.25
N ILE A 66 9.84 -7.93 -13.51
CA ILE A 66 10.72 -9.07 -13.27
C ILE A 66 10.51 -10.15 -14.31
N GLU A 67 9.26 -10.53 -14.59
CA GLU A 67 8.92 -11.57 -15.58
C GLU A 67 8.80 -11.02 -17.00
N GLY A 68 8.73 -9.70 -17.17
CA GLY A 68 8.63 -9.05 -18.47
C GLY A 68 7.32 -9.35 -19.23
N LYS A 69 6.26 -9.68 -18.51
CA LYS A 69 4.95 -9.96 -19.09
C LYS A 69 4.09 -8.69 -19.15
N PRO A 70 3.04 -8.68 -20.02
CA PRO A 70 2.07 -7.57 -20.02
C PRO A 70 1.40 -7.39 -18.67
N HIS A 71 0.96 -6.17 -18.36
CA HIS A 71 0.20 -5.87 -17.16
C HIS A 71 -1.06 -6.74 -17.11
N PRO A 72 -1.31 -7.50 -16.03
CA PRO A 72 -2.48 -8.35 -15.93
C PRO A 72 -3.75 -7.52 -15.74
N ASP A 73 -4.84 -7.95 -16.37
CA ASP A 73 -6.15 -7.33 -16.16
C ASP A 73 -6.69 -7.65 -14.76
N VAL A 74 -6.40 -8.84 -14.27
CA VAL A 74 -6.82 -9.32 -12.95
C VAL A 74 -5.67 -10.09 -12.30
N ILE A 75 -5.42 -9.82 -11.01
CA ILE A 75 -4.52 -10.62 -10.19
C ILE A 75 -5.26 -11.87 -9.74
N THR A 76 -4.76 -13.04 -10.09
CA THR A 76 -5.35 -14.34 -9.74
C THR A 76 -4.84 -14.82 -8.37
N TYR A 77 -5.53 -15.78 -7.81
CA TYR A 77 -5.10 -16.45 -6.57
C TYR A 77 -3.71 -17.10 -6.72
N SER A 78 -3.45 -17.67 -7.88
CA SER A 78 -2.16 -18.25 -8.24
C SER A 78 -1.04 -17.20 -8.25
N ASP A 79 -1.33 -15.98 -8.71
CA ASP A 79 -0.35 -14.89 -8.74
C ASP A 79 0.11 -14.49 -7.34
N LEU A 80 -0.76 -14.60 -6.32
CA LEU A 80 -0.42 -14.31 -4.93
C LEU A 80 0.61 -15.30 -4.32
N SER A 81 0.84 -16.42 -4.99
CA SER A 81 1.78 -17.46 -4.56
C SER A 81 3.13 -17.41 -5.28
N ILE A 82 3.36 -16.43 -6.15
CA ILE A 82 4.61 -16.29 -6.91
C ILE A 82 5.82 -16.27 -5.96
N ASP A 83 6.78 -17.13 -6.23
CA ASP A 83 8.02 -17.20 -5.45
C ASP A 83 8.98 -16.07 -5.87
N SER A 84 8.90 -14.97 -5.15
CA SER A 84 9.74 -13.80 -5.36
C SER A 84 9.92 -13.05 -4.05
N PRO A 85 11.11 -12.48 -3.77
CA PRO A 85 11.32 -11.64 -2.60
C PRO A 85 10.48 -10.35 -2.62
N TYR A 86 9.92 -9.98 -3.76
CA TYR A 86 9.01 -8.85 -3.90
C TYR A 86 7.57 -9.16 -3.49
N ASN A 87 7.22 -10.45 -3.29
CA ASN A 87 5.86 -10.85 -2.97
C ASN A 87 5.51 -10.55 -1.50
N THR A 88 4.74 -9.48 -1.28
CA THR A 88 4.30 -9.05 0.05
C THR A 88 3.18 -9.89 0.66
N TYR A 89 2.59 -10.82 -0.09
CA TYR A 89 1.69 -11.84 0.43
C TYR A 89 2.45 -13.03 1.02
N LYS A 90 3.69 -13.24 0.59
CA LYS A 90 4.52 -14.35 1.02
C LYS A 90 5.50 -13.98 2.13
N TRP A 91 6.03 -12.76 2.09
CA TRP A 91 7.08 -12.30 3.01
C TRP A 91 6.62 -11.09 3.82
N ALA A 92 6.87 -11.16 5.13
CA ALA A 92 6.52 -10.11 6.09
C ALA A 92 7.60 -9.02 6.15
N ALA A 93 7.87 -8.37 5.02
CA ALA A 93 8.89 -7.32 4.94
C ALA A 93 8.63 -6.41 3.74
N LEU A 94 9.35 -5.29 3.69
CA LEU A 94 9.43 -4.49 2.48
C LEU A 94 10.10 -5.26 1.34
N PRO A 95 9.69 -5.02 0.09
CA PRO A 95 10.42 -5.54 -1.07
C PRO A 95 11.89 -5.10 -1.06
N PRO A 96 12.78 -5.84 -1.75
CA PRO A 96 14.22 -5.51 -1.79
C PRO A 96 14.55 -4.13 -2.33
N THR A 97 13.70 -3.58 -3.21
CA THR A 97 13.86 -2.24 -3.77
C THR A 97 12.52 -1.52 -3.85
N ALA A 98 12.53 -0.25 -4.22
CA ALA A 98 11.33 0.46 -4.65
C ALA A 98 10.70 -0.23 -5.88
N ILE A 99 9.38 -0.24 -5.97
CA ILE A 99 8.62 -0.83 -7.08
C ILE A 99 8.06 0.22 -8.04
N SER A 100 8.18 1.48 -7.71
CA SER A 100 7.80 2.62 -8.53
C SER A 100 8.68 3.81 -8.19
N ASN A 101 8.52 4.90 -8.93
CA ASN A 101 9.16 6.17 -8.61
C ASN A 101 8.19 7.03 -7.78
N PRO A 102 8.34 7.09 -6.45
CA PRO A 102 7.39 7.79 -5.60
C PRO A 102 7.46 9.30 -5.77
N GLY A 103 6.29 9.94 -5.86
CA GLY A 103 6.17 11.39 -5.86
C GLY A 103 6.21 11.99 -4.45
N LEU A 104 6.15 13.32 -4.38
CA LEU A 104 6.20 14.06 -3.12
C LEU A 104 5.08 13.67 -2.15
N ILE A 105 3.86 13.45 -2.65
CA ILE A 105 2.71 13.06 -1.83
C ILE A 105 2.98 11.75 -1.08
N ALA A 106 3.47 10.73 -1.77
CA ALA A 106 3.78 9.45 -1.16
C ALA A 106 4.97 9.54 -0.20
N LEU A 107 6.01 10.28 -0.55
CA LEU A 107 7.17 10.49 0.31
C LEU A 107 6.80 11.20 1.62
N GLU A 108 6.05 12.30 1.52
CA GLU A 108 5.54 13.02 2.69
C GLU A 108 4.60 12.15 3.52
N ALA A 109 3.73 11.39 2.87
CA ALA A 109 2.79 10.50 3.55
C ALA A 109 3.52 9.47 4.43
N VAL A 110 4.62 8.90 3.95
CA VAL A 110 5.42 7.95 4.73
C VAL A 110 6.22 8.66 5.81
N ALA A 111 6.89 9.77 5.47
CA ALA A 111 7.73 10.51 6.42
C ALA A 111 6.91 11.05 7.60
N ASP A 112 5.72 11.57 7.34
CA ASP A 112 4.84 12.22 8.30
C ASP A 112 3.57 11.39 8.59
N ALA A 113 3.61 10.07 8.41
CA ALA A 113 2.45 9.22 8.64
C ALA A 113 1.91 9.37 10.06
N PRO A 114 0.59 9.57 10.22
CA PRO A 114 -0.02 9.66 11.54
C PRO A 114 0.07 8.33 12.27
N LYS A 115 0.09 8.38 13.60
CA LYS A 115 -0.03 7.17 14.42
C LYS A 115 -1.50 6.77 14.50
N THR A 116 -1.84 5.66 13.88
CA THR A 116 -3.19 5.08 13.90
C THR A 116 -3.15 3.65 14.42
N LYS A 117 -4.34 3.08 14.61
CA LYS A 117 -4.50 1.66 14.94
C LYS A 117 -5.03 0.86 13.74
N TYR A 118 -5.05 1.44 12.55
CA TYR A 118 -5.56 0.79 11.35
C TYR A 118 -4.60 -0.28 10.84
N PHE A 119 -5.15 -1.45 10.52
CA PHE A 119 -4.45 -2.58 9.92
C PHE A 119 -5.00 -2.97 8.55
N TYR A 120 -6.17 -2.46 8.18
CA TYR A 120 -6.86 -2.79 6.93
C TYR A 120 -7.38 -1.54 6.25
N PHE A 121 -7.32 -1.55 4.94
CA PHE A 121 -8.03 -0.58 4.11
C PHE A 121 -8.56 -1.27 2.85
N ARG A 122 -9.66 -0.75 2.33
CA ARG A 122 -10.24 -1.18 1.07
C ARG A 122 -10.91 -0.02 0.38
N LEU A 123 -11.02 -0.10 -0.94
CA LEU A 123 -11.74 0.89 -1.73
C LEU A 123 -13.24 0.82 -1.40
N ALA A 124 -13.79 1.90 -0.88
CA ALA A 124 -15.21 1.99 -0.53
C ALA A 124 -16.08 2.33 -1.74
N ASN A 125 -15.56 3.15 -2.63
CA ASN A 125 -16.27 3.62 -3.82
C ASN A 125 -15.27 3.92 -4.94
N GLU A 126 -15.42 3.23 -6.07
CA GLU A 126 -14.54 3.42 -7.23
C GLU A 126 -14.62 4.83 -7.82
N LYS A 127 -15.79 5.47 -7.77
CA LYS A 127 -15.99 6.81 -8.32
C LYS A 127 -15.29 7.89 -7.50
N SER A 128 -15.37 7.79 -6.17
CA SER A 128 -14.74 8.76 -5.27
C SER A 128 -13.26 8.47 -5.03
N GLY A 129 -12.82 7.23 -5.21
CA GLY A 129 -11.48 6.78 -4.86
C GLY A 129 -11.22 6.67 -3.36
N ARG A 130 -12.24 6.85 -2.53
CA ARG A 130 -12.13 6.80 -1.07
C ARG A 130 -12.00 5.38 -0.56
N HIS A 131 -11.21 5.22 0.51
CA HIS A 131 -11.02 3.97 1.22
C HIS A 131 -11.71 3.98 2.58
N VAL A 132 -12.03 2.79 3.06
CA VAL A 132 -12.45 2.53 4.44
C VAL A 132 -11.27 1.93 5.18
N PHE A 133 -10.97 2.49 6.35
CA PHE A 133 -9.86 2.06 7.22
C PHE A 133 -10.43 1.40 8.47
N THR A 134 -9.93 0.22 8.82
CA THR A 134 -10.41 -0.53 9.98
C THR A 134 -9.25 -1.09 10.80
N GLU A 135 -9.51 -1.34 12.09
CA GLU A 135 -8.52 -1.83 13.05
C GLU A 135 -8.43 -3.36 13.04
N ASP A 136 -9.54 -4.03 12.79
CA ASP A 136 -9.63 -5.49 12.84
C ASP A 136 -10.28 -6.09 11.60
N PHE A 137 -10.01 -7.38 11.37
CA PHE A 137 -10.50 -8.11 10.20
C PHE A 137 -12.02 -8.32 10.20
N SER A 138 -12.63 -8.55 11.35
CA SER A 138 -14.09 -8.73 11.46
C SER A 138 -14.85 -7.50 10.99
N ARG A 139 -14.41 -6.32 11.42
CA ARG A 139 -14.98 -5.04 11.01
C ARG A 139 -14.74 -4.76 9.52
N HIS A 140 -13.56 -5.09 9.02
CA HIS A 140 -13.23 -4.97 7.60
C HIS A 140 -14.18 -5.80 6.72
N ILE A 141 -14.47 -7.04 7.10
CA ILE A 141 -15.43 -7.91 6.40
C ILE A 141 -16.85 -7.39 6.50
N SER A 142 -17.33 -7.02 7.69
CA SER A 142 -18.70 -6.55 7.88
C SER A 142 -19.03 -5.31 7.06
N GLU A 143 -18.10 -4.37 6.95
CA GLU A 143 -18.25 -3.20 6.10
C GLU A 143 -18.24 -3.54 4.61
N LYS A 144 -17.49 -4.55 4.20
CA LYS A 144 -17.51 -5.07 2.83
C LYS A 144 -18.89 -5.65 2.46
N TYR A 145 -19.50 -6.40 3.35
CA TYR A 145 -20.83 -6.99 3.12
C TYR A 145 -21.94 -5.94 3.16
N SER A 146 -21.87 -4.94 4.04
CA SER A 146 -22.86 -3.87 4.09
C SER A 146 -22.86 -2.98 2.84
N SER A 147 -21.69 -2.79 2.22
CA SER A 147 -21.59 -2.07 0.93
C SER A 147 -22.07 -2.91 -0.25
N GLY A 148 -22.02 -4.25 -0.16
CA GLY A 148 -22.53 -5.17 -1.16
C GLY A 148 -24.06 -5.25 -1.20
N THR A 149 -24.72 -5.17 -0.04
CA THR A 149 -26.18 -5.22 0.07
C THR A 149 -26.86 -3.95 -0.45
N LYS A 150 -26.18 -2.83 -0.49
CA LYS A 150 -26.72 -1.59 -1.07
C LYS A 150 -26.80 -1.60 -2.60
N LYS A 151 -26.12 -2.53 -3.27
CA LYS A 151 -26.16 -2.68 -4.73
C LYS A 151 -27.29 -3.56 -5.25
N SER A 152 -28.02 -4.27 -4.38
CA SER A 152 -29.10 -5.17 -4.78
C SER A 152 -30.51 -4.58 -4.66
N ASN A 153 -30.63 -3.31 -4.27
CA ASN A 153 -31.90 -2.61 -4.12
C ASN A 153 -32.08 -1.39 -5.03
N GLU A 154 -31.32 -1.32 -6.13
CA GLU A 154 -31.56 -0.33 -7.19
C GLU A 154 -31.95 -0.99 -8.50
#